data_3404c60cbbdb5e7a8fd2f600901717bb
#
_entry.id   3404c60cbbdb5e7a8fd2f600901717bb
#
_cell.length_a   1.000
_cell.length_b   1.000
_cell.length_c   1.000
_cell.angle_alpha   90.00
_cell.angle_beta   90.00
_cell.angle_gamma   90.00
#
_symmetry.space_group_name_H-M   'P 1'
#
loop_
_entity.id
_entity.type
_entity.pdbx_description
1 polymer ?
#
loop_
_entity_poly.entity_id
_entity_poly.type
_entity_poly.pdbx_seq_one_letter_code
_entity_poly.pdbx_strand_id
1 'polypeptide(L)'
;MTFITILIIVVFVVGYALIALESATHINKAAVALLMCVACWTLYMIHPADYLPGVTTDLLSSRINTIIEEHLGSISTTLFFLMGAMTIVEVVDQYGGFNFVRDTLKTQSKRGLLWRVVALTFILSAILDNMTTTIVMIMVLRKLVRDHSDRIIYASLIILAANAGGAFSPIGDVTTIMLWNVGSITAAGVIEELLIPSAISIFIPTLILQYKLHGALVEPDASTEETAASVLSGWQHKAVFVLGVGGLIFVPIFRYLTDLPPFVGILLVLAVLWTVTELFFRLSKRAKTAGDMGKRVSQLLGRVDMSTILFFLGILMTVACLEEVGVLTVVGQGLDHTFHGNHYLVTGFIGVLSSIVDNVPLVAGCIGMYPLQEAGAFAIDGVFWQLLAYCAGVGGSILIIGSAAGVVAMGLEKISFGWYARHISWAALIGYLAGIVSYYLLRTFVF
;
A
#
# COMPACT_ATOMS: atom_id res chain seq x y z
N MET A 1 3.96 -4.39 -33.71
CA MET A 1 3.06 -5.10 -32.76
C MET A 1 2.27 -6.14 -33.50
N THR A 2 2.24 -7.38 -33.01
CA THR A 2 1.43 -8.45 -33.59
C THR A 2 -0.06 -8.25 -33.27
N PHE A 3 -0.95 -8.93 -34.02
CA PHE A 3 -2.40 -8.88 -33.71
C PHE A 3 -2.70 -9.35 -32.28
N ILE A 4 -1.97 -10.36 -31.78
CA ILE A 4 -2.15 -10.90 -30.44
C ILE A 4 -1.67 -9.88 -29.38
N THR A 5 -0.55 -9.17 -29.60
CA THR A 5 -0.13 -8.10 -28.71
C THR A 5 -1.22 -7.03 -28.57
N ILE A 6 -1.86 -6.64 -29.67
CA ILE A 6 -2.98 -5.68 -29.64
C ILE A 6 -4.15 -6.24 -28.82
N LEU A 7 -4.47 -7.53 -28.98
CA LEU A 7 -5.55 -8.16 -28.23
C LEU A 7 -5.24 -8.24 -26.73
N ILE A 8 -4.00 -8.54 -26.34
CA ILE A 8 -3.53 -8.48 -24.93
C ILE A 8 -3.71 -7.07 -24.35
N ILE A 9 -3.31 -6.04 -25.11
CA ILE A 9 -3.50 -4.63 -24.69
C ILE A 9 -5.00 -4.32 -24.51
N VAL A 10 -5.84 -4.75 -25.44
CA VAL A 10 -7.31 -4.54 -25.33
C VAL A 10 -7.87 -5.24 -24.09
N VAL A 11 -7.48 -6.49 -23.82
CA VAL A 11 -7.91 -7.23 -22.62
C VAL A 11 -7.46 -6.48 -21.36
N PHE A 12 -6.21 -5.97 -21.33
CA PHE A 12 -5.70 -5.19 -20.23
C PHE A 12 -6.50 -3.90 -20.02
N VAL A 13 -6.70 -3.10 -21.06
CA VAL A 13 -7.41 -1.81 -20.98
C VAL A 13 -8.87 -2.01 -20.54
N VAL A 14 -9.56 -3.00 -21.13
CA VAL A 14 -10.95 -3.32 -20.77
C VAL A 14 -11.03 -3.84 -19.32
N GLY A 15 -10.17 -4.77 -18.95
CA GLY A 15 -10.10 -5.30 -17.58
C GLY A 15 -9.79 -4.19 -16.57
N TYR A 16 -8.86 -3.30 -16.91
CA TYR A 16 -8.53 -2.16 -16.06
C TYR A 16 -9.70 -1.17 -15.90
N ALA A 17 -10.42 -0.89 -16.99
CA ALA A 17 -11.64 -0.07 -16.94
C ALA A 17 -12.71 -0.71 -16.04
N LEU A 18 -12.89 -2.03 -16.07
CA LEU A 18 -13.81 -2.74 -15.19
C LEU A 18 -13.37 -2.68 -13.72
N ILE A 19 -12.06 -2.78 -13.43
CA ILE A 19 -11.52 -2.61 -12.08
C ILE A 19 -11.82 -1.18 -11.58
N ALA A 20 -11.54 -0.16 -12.39
CA ALA A 20 -11.81 1.24 -12.03
C ALA A 20 -13.31 1.53 -11.82
N LEU A 21 -14.18 0.78 -12.50
CA LEU A 21 -15.63 0.89 -12.39
C LEU A 21 -16.25 -0.10 -11.38
N GLU A 22 -15.47 -0.70 -10.47
CA GLU A 22 -15.95 -1.65 -9.46
C GLU A 22 -17.16 -1.11 -8.70
N SER A 23 -17.13 0.16 -8.30
CA SER A 23 -18.24 0.81 -7.58
C SER A 23 -19.53 0.91 -8.38
N ALA A 24 -19.47 0.90 -9.71
CA ALA A 24 -20.64 0.97 -10.61
C ALA A 24 -21.11 -0.41 -11.04
N THR A 25 -20.17 -1.32 -11.28
CA THR A 25 -20.46 -2.69 -11.76
C THR A 25 -20.78 -3.66 -10.62
N HIS A 26 -20.36 -3.37 -9.40
CA HIS A 26 -20.42 -4.26 -8.24
C HIS A 26 -19.69 -5.60 -8.45
N ILE A 27 -18.80 -5.68 -9.44
CA ILE A 27 -17.95 -6.86 -9.70
C ILE A 27 -16.66 -6.65 -8.93
N ASN A 28 -16.30 -7.60 -8.05
CA ASN A 28 -15.09 -7.55 -7.26
C ASN A 28 -13.85 -7.47 -8.18
N LYS A 29 -12.99 -6.48 -7.93
CA LYS A 29 -11.78 -6.23 -8.71
C LYS A 29 -10.83 -7.42 -8.79
N ALA A 30 -10.79 -8.29 -7.78
CA ALA A 30 -9.97 -9.49 -7.79
C ALA A 30 -10.42 -10.49 -8.85
N ALA A 31 -11.74 -10.66 -9.04
CA ALA A 31 -12.27 -11.54 -10.07
C ALA A 31 -11.88 -11.05 -11.48
N VAL A 32 -11.98 -9.73 -11.70
CA VAL A 32 -11.59 -9.12 -12.98
C VAL A 32 -10.08 -9.27 -13.22
N ALA A 33 -9.25 -9.02 -12.22
CA ALA A 33 -7.79 -9.14 -12.32
C ALA A 33 -7.35 -10.57 -12.63
N LEU A 34 -7.97 -11.58 -11.99
CA LEU A 34 -7.69 -13.00 -12.27
C LEU A 34 -8.12 -13.39 -13.69
N LEU A 35 -9.31 -12.96 -14.16
CA LEU A 35 -9.75 -13.20 -15.53
C LEU A 35 -8.81 -12.57 -16.54
N MET A 36 -8.40 -11.34 -16.30
CA MET A 36 -7.45 -10.60 -17.13
C MET A 36 -6.11 -11.32 -17.21
N CYS A 37 -5.58 -11.78 -16.07
CA CYS A 37 -4.35 -12.55 -15.98
C CYS A 37 -4.42 -13.80 -16.86
N VAL A 38 -5.44 -14.65 -16.64
CA VAL A 38 -5.62 -15.89 -17.40
C VAL A 38 -5.78 -15.62 -18.89
N ALA A 39 -6.58 -14.60 -19.26
CA ALA A 39 -6.79 -14.24 -20.65
C ALA A 39 -5.48 -13.78 -21.34
N CYS A 40 -4.70 -12.90 -20.70
CA CYS A 40 -3.43 -12.41 -21.26
C CYS A 40 -2.41 -13.55 -21.45
N TRP A 41 -2.19 -14.40 -20.46
CA TRP A 41 -1.27 -15.53 -20.60
C TRP A 41 -1.76 -16.60 -21.57
N THR A 42 -3.08 -16.81 -21.69
CA THR A 42 -3.66 -17.70 -22.70
C THR A 42 -3.42 -17.17 -24.12
N LEU A 43 -3.60 -15.85 -24.33
CA LEU A 43 -3.31 -15.20 -25.60
C LEU A 43 -1.82 -15.28 -25.96
N TYR A 44 -0.94 -15.06 -24.97
CA TYR A 44 0.51 -15.20 -25.13
C TYR A 44 0.86 -16.61 -25.64
N MET A 45 0.20 -17.65 -25.09
CA MET A 45 0.43 -19.06 -25.44
C MET A 45 -0.06 -19.44 -26.85
N ILE A 46 -0.91 -18.65 -27.51
CA ILE A 46 -1.43 -18.95 -28.88
C ILE A 46 -0.31 -18.81 -29.91
N HIS A 47 0.56 -17.79 -29.80
CA HIS A 47 1.68 -17.56 -30.73
C HIS A 47 2.99 -17.19 -29.98
N PRO A 48 3.52 -18.12 -29.20
CA PRO A 48 4.68 -17.87 -28.36
C PRO A 48 5.96 -17.58 -29.17
N ALA A 49 6.05 -18.07 -30.41
CA ALA A 49 7.20 -17.83 -31.29
C ALA A 49 7.38 -16.33 -31.64
N ASP A 50 6.33 -15.52 -31.56
CA ASP A 50 6.38 -14.09 -31.83
C ASP A 50 7.19 -13.35 -30.74
N TYR A 51 7.26 -13.92 -29.55
CA TYR A 51 7.87 -13.31 -28.35
C TYR A 51 9.18 -13.98 -27.93
N LEU A 52 9.43 -15.22 -28.39
CA LEU A 52 10.60 -16.02 -28.05
C LEU A 52 11.41 -16.41 -29.31
N PRO A 53 12.01 -15.44 -30.02
CA PRO A 53 12.77 -15.71 -31.22
C PRO A 53 13.98 -16.62 -30.92
N GLY A 54 14.17 -17.65 -31.73
CA GLY A 54 15.29 -18.58 -31.60
C GLY A 54 15.05 -19.79 -30.69
N VAL A 55 13.89 -19.90 -30.04
CA VAL A 55 13.48 -21.10 -29.29
C VAL A 55 12.82 -22.10 -30.23
N THR A 56 13.27 -23.37 -30.21
CA THR A 56 12.69 -24.43 -31.02
C THR A 56 11.26 -24.75 -30.55
N THR A 57 10.38 -25.14 -31.50
CA THR A 57 8.95 -25.37 -31.22
C THR A 57 8.70 -26.35 -30.07
N ASP A 58 9.56 -27.39 -29.95
CA ASP A 58 9.46 -28.40 -28.91
C ASP A 58 9.78 -27.86 -27.48
N LEU A 59 10.52 -26.77 -27.39
CA LEU A 59 10.92 -26.15 -26.12
C LEU A 59 10.09 -24.92 -25.72
N LEU A 60 9.26 -24.38 -26.63
CA LEU A 60 8.49 -23.17 -26.38
C LEU A 60 7.57 -23.31 -25.18
N SER A 61 6.83 -24.41 -25.08
CA SER A 61 5.91 -24.68 -23.95
C SER A 61 6.64 -24.74 -22.61
N SER A 62 7.78 -25.44 -22.59
CA SER A 62 8.62 -25.54 -21.39
C SER A 62 9.19 -24.16 -20.99
N ARG A 63 9.66 -23.38 -21.96
CA ARG A 63 10.22 -22.04 -21.68
C ARG A 63 9.18 -21.09 -21.13
N ILE A 64 7.95 -21.10 -21.67
CA ILE A 64 6.86 -20.26 -21.16
C ILE A 64 6.49 -20.64 -19.74
N ASN A 65 6.38 -21.94 -19.43
CA ASN A 65 6.13 -22.37 -18.06
C ASN A 65 7.21 -21.88 -17.11
N THR A 66 8.48 -21.91 -17.51
CA THR A 66 9.58 -21.36 -16.72
C THR A 66 9.42 -19.85 -16.50
N ILE A 67 9.07 -19.09 -17.55
CA ILE A 67 8.83 -17.64 -17.43
C ILE A 67 7.69 -17.35 -16.45
N ILE A 68 6.57 -18.08 -16.57
CA ILE A 68 5.44 -17.93 -15.66
C ILE A 68 5.83 -18.25 -14.22
N GLU A 69 6.63 -19.32 -14.00
CA GLU A 69 7.12 -19.71 -12.68
C GLU A 69 8.10 -18.69 -12.10
N GLU A 70 9.00 -18.12 -12.91
CA GLU A 70 9.94 -17.06 -12.51
C GLU A 70 9.17 -15.80 -12.04
N HIS A 71 8.19 -15.32 -12.82
CA HIS A 71 7.34 -14.19 -12.44
C HIS A 71 6.50 -14.51 -11.19
N LEU A 72 5.86 -15.68 -11.15
CA LEU A 72 5.09 -16.10 -9.98
C LEU A 72 5.98 -16.19 -8.73
N GLY A 73 7.19 -16.70 -8.84
CA GLY A 73 8.17 -16.75 -7.75
C GLY A 73 8.49 -15.35 -7.20
N SER A 74 8.79 -14.40 -8.09
CA SER A 74 9.05 -13.01 -7.71
C SER A 74 7.84 -12.35 -7.04
N ILE A 75 6.66 -12.47 -7.64
CA ILE A 75 5.40 -11.90 -7.13
C ILE A 75 5.04 -12.53 -5.78
N SER A 76 5.24 -13.83 -5.62
CA SER A 76 4.93 -14.56 -4.38
C SER A 76 5.67 -13.99 -3.17
N THR A 77 6.89 -13.48 -3.33
CA THR A 77 7.65 -12.85 -2.24
C THR A 77 6.87 -11.67 -1.65
N THR A 78 6.30 -10.84 -2.51
CA THR A 78 5.47 -9.68 -2.12
C THR A 78 4.14 -10.15 -1.51
N LEU A 79 3.48 -11.14 -2.09
CA LEU A 79 2.19 -11.65 -1.58
C LEU A 79 2.33 -12.29 -0.19
N PHE A 80 3.37 -13.09 0.05
CA PHE A 80 3.63 -13.67 1.36
C PHE A 80 4.02 -12.61 2.38
N PHE A 81 4.76 -11.57 1.96
CA PHE A 81 5.04 -10.43 2.82
C PHE A 81 3.73 -9.76 3.26
N LEU A 82 2.87 -9.40 2.31
CA LEU A 82 1.58 -8.75 2.59
C LEU A 82 0.68 -9.61 3.49
N MET A 83 0.53 -10.89 3.17
CA MET A 83 -0.27 -11.82 3.96
C MET A 83 0.23 -11.91 5.40
N GLY A 84 1.55 -12.00 5.58
CA GLY A 84 2.18 -12.05 6.90
C GLY A 84 1.98 -10.74 7.68
N ALA A 85 2.21 -9.58 7.04
CA ALA A 85 2.03 -8.27 7.65
C ALA A 85 0.57 -8.02 8.05
N MET A 86 -0.39 -8.27 7.16
CA MET A 86 -1.83 -8.14 7.46
C MET A 86 -2.25 -9.05 8.62
N THR A 87 -1.72 -10.28 8.68
CA THR A 87 -2.00 -11.20 9.78
C THR A 87 -1.45 -10.68 11.11
N ILE A 88 -0.21 -10.16 11.13
CA ILE A 88 0.40 -9.57 12.33
C ILE A 88 -0.44 -8.42 12.84
N VAL A 89 -0.85 -7.52 11.95
CA VAL A 89 -1.66 -6.34 12.29
C VAL A 89 -3.03 -6.75 12.82
N GLU A 90 -3.72 -7.71 12.18
CA GLU A 90 -5.00 -8.24 12.65
C GLU A 90 -4.87 -8.86 14.05
N VAL A 91 -3.80 -9.59 14.32
CA VAL A 91 -3.51 -10.13 15.66
C VAL A 91 -3.33 -9.00 16.67
N VAL A 92 -2.50 -7.99 16.36
CA VAL A 92 -2.27 -6.84 17.25
C VAL A 92 -3.58 -6.10 17.55
N ASP A 93 -4.42 -5.87 16.54
CA ASP A 93 -5.71 -5.19 16.70
C ASP A 93 -6.67 -5.98 17.59
N GLN A 94 -6.85 -7.28 17.34
CA GLN A 94 -7.72 -8.16 18.13
C GLN A 94 -7.33 -8.24 19.61
N TYR A 95 -6.06 -8.05 19.90
CA TYR A 95 -5.54 -7.96 21.26
C TYR A 95 -5.54 -6.54 21.82
N GLY A 96 -6.20 -5.58 21.16
CA GLY A 96 -6.34 -4.20 21.62
C GLY A 96 -5.04 -3.41 21.62
N GLY A 97 -4.08 -3.79 20.78
CA GLY A 97 -2.79 -3.12 20.68
C GLY A 97 -2.90 -1.65 20.27
N PHE A 98 -3.96 -1.28 19.52
CA PHE A 98 -4.18 0.09 19.06
C PHE A 98 -5.05 0.96 20.01
N ASN A 99 -5.37 0.49 21.22
CA ASN A 99 -6.15 1.29 22.19
C ASN A 99 -5.44 2.60 22.58
N PHE A 100 -4.10 2.63 22.57
CA PHE A 100 -3.32 3.83 22.81
C PHE A 100 -3.58 4.94 21.77
N VAL A 101 -3.96 4.58 20.55
CA VAL A 101 -4.32 5.53 19.48
C VAL A 101 -5.45 6.44 19.94
N ARG A 102 -6.51 5.86 20.53
CA ARG A 102 -7.65 6.61 21.06
C ARG A 102 -7.22 7.58 22.17
N ASP A 103 -6.36 7.12 23.09
CA ASP A 103 -5.92 7.92 24.22
C ASP A 103 -5.03 9.10 23.78
N THR A 104 -4.19 8.89 22.77
CA THR A 104 -3.33 9.94 22.18
C THR A 104 -4.17 11.01 21.45
N LEU A 105 -5.31 10.64 20.90
CA LEU A 105 -6.16 11.55 20.13
C LEU A 105 -7.12 12.38 20.97
N LYS A 106 -7.30 12.10 22.26
CA LYS A 106 -8.20 12.86 23.14
C LYS A 106 -7.83 14.36 23.18
N THR A 107 -8.73 15.23 22.71
CA THR A 107 -8.59 16.70 22.74
C THR A 107 -9.97 17.35 22.55
N GLN A 108 -10.11 18.58 23.02
CA GLN A 108 -11.35 19.36 22.88
C GLN A 108 -11.36 20.25 21.63
N SER A 109 -10.22 20.44 20.97
CA SER A 109 -10.10 21.29 19.80
C SER A 109 -10.17 20.48 18.50
N LYS A 110 -11.05 20.88 17.58
CA LYS A 110 -11.13 20.26 16.22
C LYS A 110 -9.80 20.36 15.48
N ARG A 111 -9.13 21.52 15.51
CA ARG A 111 -7.81 21.69 14.87
C ARG A 111 -6.73 20.87 15.58
N GLY A 112 -6.76 20.83 16.92
CA GLY A 112 -5.83 20.00 17.68
C GLY A 112 -5.98 18.51 17.35
N LEU A 113 -7.22 18.03 17.20
CA LEU A 113 -7.50 16.66 16.75
C LEU A 113 -6.96 16.42 15.34
N LEU A 114 -7.14 17.37 14.42
CA LEU A 114 -6.66 17.27 13.05
C LEU A 114 -5.18 16.96 12.98
N TRP A 115 -4.36 17.79 13.63
CA TRP A 115 -2.91 17.63 13.64
C TRP A 115 -2.46 16.32 14.31
N ARG A 116 -3.13 15.92 15.39
CA ARG A 116 -2.84 14.63 16.06
C ARG A 116 -3.21 13.44 15.16
N VAL A 117 -4.36 13.49 14.49
CA VAL A 117 -4.81 12.45 13.56
C VAL A 117 -3.81 12.33 12.40
N VAL A 118 -3.44 13.45 11.78
CA VAL A 118 -2.50 13.47 10.65
C VAL A 118 -1.12 12.94 11.07
N ALA A 119 -0.55 13.44 12.16
CA ALA A 119 0.76 13.01 12.63
C ALA A 119 0.79 11.52 12.99
N LEU A 120 -0.24 11.07 13.72
CA LEU A 120 -0.33 9.67 14.13
C LEU A 120 -0.56 8.73 12.93
N THR A 121 -1.42 9.13 11.97
CA THR A 121 -1.64 8.36 10.74
C THR A 121 -0.36 8.25 9.93
N PHE A 122 0.38 9.34 9.74
CA PHE A 122 1.64 9.37 9.02
C PHE A 122 2.67 8.40 9.63
N ILE A 123 2.83 8.42 10.96
CA ILE A 123 3.77 7.52 11.65
C ILE A 123 3.29 6.07 11.62
N LEU A 124 2.01 5.82 11.86
CA LEU A 124 1.47 4.46 11.86
C LEU A 124 1.56 3.81 10.47
N SER A 125 1.30 4.58 9.41
CA SER A 125 1.34 4.05 8.05
C SER A 125 2.75 3.70 7.58
N ALA A 126 3.77 4.31 8.14
CA ALA A 126 5.15 3.91 7.89
C ALA A 126 5.49 2.50 8.43
N ILE A 127 4.66 1.96 9.32
CA ILE A 127 4.89 0.67 10.01
C ILE A 127 3.87 -0.39 9.62
N LEU A 128 2.57 0.01 9.45
CA LEU A 128 1.46 -0.93 9.30
C LEU A 128 1.07 -1.17 7.84
N ASP A 129 1.09 -0.30 6.99
CA ASP A 129 0.57 -0.08 5.65
C ASP A 129 -0.55 0.98 5.61
N ASN A 130 -0.73 1.56 4.43
CA ASN A 130 -1.66 2.67 4.23
C ASN A 130 -3.14 2.27 4.37
N MET A 131 -3.53 1.08 3.91
CA MET A 131 -4.92 0.60 3.97
C MET A 131 -5.33 0.28 5.41
N THR A 132 -4.54 -0.54 6.10
CA THR A 132 -4.81 -0.94 7.48
C THR A 132 -4.81 0.27 8.42
N THR A 133 -3.83 1.16 8.27
CA THR A 133 -3.78 2.40 9.05
C THR A 133 -5.03 3.25 8.84
N THR A 134 -5.51 3.36 7.61
CA THR A 134 -6.73 4.10 7.29
C THR A 134 -7.95 3.50 7.98
N ILE A 135 -8.10 2.17 7.97
CA ILE A 135 -9.20 1.47 8.66
C ILE A 135 -9.18 1.78 10.15
N VAL A 136 -8.03 1.54 10.81
CA VAL A 136 -7.86 1.77 12.25
C VAL A 136 -8.18 3.21 12.63
N MET A 137 -7.61 4.17 11.90
CA MET A 137 -7.78 5.58 12.18
C MET A 137 -9.22 6.06 11.97
N ILE A 138 -9.91 5.59 10.93
CA ILE A 138 -11.34 5.91 10.71
C ILE A 138 -12.22 5.29 11.80
N MET A 139 -11.96 4.05 12.22
CA MET A 139 -12.71 3.42 13.31
C MET A 139 -12.57 4.20 14.63
N VAL A 140 -11.36 4.67 14.95
CA VAL A 140 -11.13 5.52 16.12
C VAL A 140 -11.80 6.88 15.95
N LEU A 141 -11.68 7.49 14.76
CA LEU A 141 -12.29 8.78 14.45
C LEU A 141 -13.81 8.78 14.64
N ARG A 142 -14.51 7.71 14.24
CA ARG A 142 -15.96 7.55 14.44
C ARG A 142 -16.39 7.62 15.90
N LYS A 143 -15.52 7.19 16.82
CA LYS A 143 -15.77 7.26 18.27
C LYS A 143 -15.52 8.67 18.83
N LEU A 144 -14.70 9.48 18.16
CA LEU A 144 -14.29 10.81 18.61
C LEU A 144 -15.12 11.95 17.98
N VAL A 145 -15.57 11.78 16.73
CA VAL A 145 -16.22 12.83 15.95
C VAL A 145 -17.60 12.35 15.50
N ARG A 146 -18.67 12.95 16.05
CA ARG A 146 -20.06 12.61 15.70
C ARG A 146 -20.53 13.26 14.40
N ASP A 147 -20.10 14.50 14.14
CA ASP A 147 -20.51 15.21 12.93
C ASP A 147 -19.87 14.56 11.70
N HIS A 148 -20.73 14.12 10.77
CA HIS A 148 -20.31 13.48 9.54
C HIS A 148 -19.57 14.45 8.61
N SER A 149 -19.95 15.72 8.57
CA SER A 149 -19.34 16.74 7.72
C SER A 149 -17.89 17.03 8.12
N ASP A 150 -17.64 17.11 9.44
CA ASP A 150 -16.28 17.20 9.96
C ASP A 150 -15.51 15.90 9.70
N ARG A 151 -16.15 14.76 9.95
CA ARG A 151 -15.52 13.44 9.88
C ARG A 151 -14.98 13.11 8.47
N ILE A 152 -15.70 13.51 7.41
CA ILE A 152 -15.21 13.32 6.04
C ILE A 152 -13.96 14.17 5.73
N ILE A 153 -13.77 15.33 6.38
CA ILE A 153 -12.54 16.12 6.24
C ILE A 153 -11.37 15.41 6.92
N TYR A 154 -11.57 14.92 8.16
CA TYR A 154 -10.55 14.14 8.86
C TYR A 154 -10.21 12.85 8.10
N ALA A 155 -11.22 12.12 7.62
CA ALA A 155 -11.02 10.89 6.85
C ALA A 155 -10.23 11.16 5.55
N SER A 156 -10.49 12.27 4.88
CA SER A 156 -9.72 12.68 3.70
C SER A 156 -8.25 12.94 4.04
N LEU A 157 -7.96 13.60 5.17
CA LEU A 157 -6.57 13.81 5.61
C LEU A 157 -5.91 12.52 6.12
N ILE A 158 -6.68 11.57 6.67
CA ILE A 158 -6.18 10.22 6.96
C ILE A 158 -5.70 9.54 5.67
N ILE A 159 -6.44 9.61 4.57
CA ILE A 159 -6.01 9.06 3.27
C ILE A 159 -4.67 9.68 2.85
N LEU A 160 -4.58 11.01 2.85
CA LEU A 160 -3.35 11.72 2.45
C LEU A 160 -2.17 11.35 3.36
N ALA A 161 -2.40 11.33 4.68
CA ALA A 161 -1.37 11.02 5.66
C ALA A 161 -0.92 9.55 5.60
N ALA A 162 -1.86 8.63 5.35
CA ALA A 162 -1.54 7.22 5.21
C ALA A 162 -0.68 6.95 3.97
N ASN A 163 -1.05 7.51 2.82
CA ASN A 163 -0.26 7.35 1.60
C ASN A 163 1.11 8.05 1.71
N ALA A 164 1.17 9.25 2.28
CA ALA A 164 2.44 9.95 2.50
C ALA A 164 3.35 9.21 3.52
N GLY A 165 2.76 8.66 4.59
CA GLY A 165 3.48 7.87 5.59
C GLY A 165 3.97 6.53 5.04
N GLY A 166 3.22 5.90 4.15
CA GLY A 166 3.64 4.68 3.46
C GLY A 166 4.79 4.92 2.48
N ALA A 167 4.80 6.06 1.78
CA ALA A 167 5.72 6.32 0.69
C ALA A 167 7.20 6.47 1.11
N PHE A 168 7.49 6.87 2.36
CA PHE A 168 8.87 7.00 2.84
C PHE A 168 9.39 5.78 3.62
N SER A 169 8.59 4.74 3.75
CA SER A 169 8.95 3.54 4.50
C SER A 169 9.03 2.32 3.58
N PRO A 170 10.01 1.43 3.75
CA PRO A 170 10.13 0.23 2.92
C PRO A 170 9.00 -0.78 3.13
N ILE A 171 8.21 -0.64 4.21
CA ILE A 171 7.13 -1.55 4.60
C ILE A 171 5.76 -0.87 4.69
N GLY A 172 5.70 0.44 4.47
CA GLY A 172 4.50 1.25 4.70
C GLY A 172 3.53 1.30 3.51
N ASP A 173 3.94 0.88 2.32
CA ASP A 173 3.10 0.77 1.13
C ASP A 173 3.52 -0.45 0.31
N VAL A 174 2.58 -1.09 -0.38
CA VAL A 174 2.87 -2.22 -1.29
C VAL A 174 3.87 -1.83 -2.36
N THR A 175 3.81 -0.60 -2.85
CA THR A 175 4.71 -0.07 -3.88
C THR A 175 6.16 0.00 -3.41
N THR A 176 6.40 0.48 -2.19
CA THR A 176 7.74 0.51 -1.60
C THR A 176 8.25 -0.89 -1.26
N ILE A 177 7.36 -1.78 -0.80
CA ILE A 177 7.69 -3.20 -0.58
C ILE A 177 8.16 -3.85 -1.88
N MET A 178 7.49 -3.60 -3.00
CA MET A 178 7.87 -4.15 -4.31
C MET A 178 9.24 -3.64 -4.75
N LEU A 179 9.46 -2.32 -4.73
CA LEU A 179 10.73 -1.72 -5.10
C LEU A 179 11.88 -2.22 -4.20
N TRP A 180 11.62 -2.40 -2.92
CA TRP A 180 12.58 -2.94 -1.97
C TRP A 180 12.87 -4.43 -2.23
N ASN A 181 11.87 -5.23 -2.57
CA ASN A 181 12.03 -6.67 -2.88
C ASN A 181 12.89 -6.88 -4.12
N VAL A 182 12.65 -6.12 -5.19
CA VAL A 182 13.46 -6.22 -6.43
C VAL A 182 14.83 -5.54 -6.30
N GLY A 183 15.10 -4.87 -5.17
CA GLY A 183 16.39 -4.23 -4.89
C GLY A 183 16.61 -2.88 -5.54
N SER A 184 15.55 -2.23 -6.08
CA SER A 184 15.65 -0.89 -6.68
C SER A 184 15.87 0.21 -5.64
N ILE A 185 15.39 -0.01 -4.40
CA ILE A 185 15.60 0.89 -3.26
C ILE A 185 16.11 0.12 -2.04
N THR A 186 16.87 0.81 -1.18
CA THR A 186 17.24 0.30 0.14
C THR A 186 16.30 0.85 1.22
N ALA A 187 16.22 0.15 2.37
CA ALA A 187 15.41 0.62 3.49
C ALA A 187 15.94 1.95 4.06
N ALA A 188 17.24 2.15 4.10
CA ALA A 188 17.85 3.40 4.55
C ALA A 188 17.60 4.52 3.54
N GLY A 189 17.88 4.29 2.26
CA GLY A 189 17.74 5.29 1.20
C GLY A 189 16.32 5.85 1.12
N VAL A 190 15.28 4.99 1.15
CA VAL A 190 13.89 5.45 1.08
C VAL A 190 13.48 6.30 2.29
N ILE A 191 13.97 5.96 3.49
CA ILE A 191 13.69 6.74 4.69
C ILE A 191 14.41 8.09 4.65
N GLU A 192 15.71 8.10 4.35
CA GLU A 192 16.53 9.29 4.37
C GLU A 192 16.09 10.31 3.30
N GLU A 193 15.81 9.84 2.08
CA GLU A 193 15.47 10.73 0.97
C GLU A 193 14.00 11.16 0.96
N LEU A 194 13.06 10.31 1.40
CA LEU A 194 11.63 10.57 1.21
C LEU A 194 10.88 11.01 2.47
N LEU A 195 11.47 10.93 3.67
CA LEU A 195 10.81 11.37 4.90
C LEU A 195 10.37 12.85 4.83
N ILE A 196 11.25 13.74 4.42
CA ILE A 196 10.98 15.18 4.33
C ILE A 196 9.98 15.50 3.19
N PRO A 197 10.17 15.01 1.95
CA PRO A 197 9.19 15.17 0.88
C PRO A 197 7.79 14.68 1.26
N SER A 198 7.69 13.50 1.86
CA SER A 198 6.42 12.92 2.32
C SER A 198 5.79 13.74 3.44
N ALA A 199 6.57 14.23 4.40
CA ALA A 199 6.07 15.11 5.46
C ALA A 199 5.55 16.43 4.90
N ILE A 200 6.24 17.06 3.94
CA ILE A 200 5.80 18.29 3.29
C ILE A 200 4.51 18.06 2.51
N SER A 201 4.39 16.92 1.82
CA SER A 201 3.21 16.58 1.01
C SER A 201 1.91 16.53 1.81
N ILE A 202 1.96 16.14 3.09
CA ILE A 202 0.79 16.13 3.98
C ILE A 202 0.67 17.40 4.83
N PHE A 203 1.78 18.02 5.18
CA PHE A 203 1.77 19.24 5.99
C PHE A 203 1.01 20.37 5.31
N ILE A 204 1.24 20.59 4.01
CA ILE A 204 0.62 21.67 3.24
C ILE A 204 -0.91 21.47 3.11
N PRO A 205 -1.45 20.31 2.68
CA PRO A 205 -2.89 20.08 2.68
C PRO A 205 -3.53 20.24 4.06
N THR A 206 -2.83 19.81 5.13
CA THR A 206 -3.33 19.96 6.49
C THR A 206 -3.44 21.42 6.90
N LEU A 207 -2.44 22.25 6.57
CA LEU A 207 -2.50 23.72 6.78
C LEU A 207 -3.67 24.37 6.04
N ILE A 208 -3.92 23.94 4.81
CA ILE A 208 -5.02 24.47 3.98
C ILE A 208 -6.38 24.06 4.56
N LEU A 209 -6.53 22.77 4.87
CA LEU A 209 -7.83 22.21 5.25
C LEU A 209 -8.21 22.48 6.71
N GLN A 210 -7.26 22.80 7.60
CA GLN A 210 -7.57 23.16 8.99
C GLN A 210 -8.54 24.36 9.11
N TYR A 211 -8.56 25.25 8.12
CA TYR A 211 -9.47 26.39 8.11
C TYR A 211 -10.93 26.00 7.85
N LYS A 212 -11.21 24.78 7.43
CA LYS A 212 -12.59 24.27 7.31
C LYS A 212 -13.15 23.75 8.65
N LEU A 213 -12.28 23.50 9.64
CA LEU A 213 -12.64 22.96 10.95
C LEU A 213 -12.60 24.08 12.01
N HIS A 214 -13.77 24.48 12.51
CA HIS A 214 -13.90 25.53 13.51
C HIS A 214 -14.68 25.02 14.74
N GLY A 215 -14.32 25.53 15.91
CA GLY A 215 -15.02 25.28 17.17
C GLY A 215 -14.46 24.13 17.99
N ALA A 216 -15.17 23.80 19.05
CA ALA A 216 -14.84 22.71 19.96
C ALA A 216 -15.46 21.37 19.49
N LEU A 217 -14.85 20.27 19.88
CA LEU A 217 -15.45 18.95 19.75
C LEU A 217 -16.55 18.79 20.78
N VAL A 218 -17.67 18.22 20.38
CA VAL A 218 -18.72 17.79 21.30
C VAL A 218 -18.23 16.52 22.00
N GLU A 219 -18.17 16.56 23.33
CA GLU A 219 -17.72 15.39 24.12
C GLU A 219 -18.60 14.17 23.80
N PRO A 220 -18.00 13.00 23.57
CA PRO A 220 -18.75 11.76 23.46
C PRO A 220 -19.41 11.46 24.82
N ASP A 221 -20.70 11.07 24.85
CA ASP A 221 -21.32 10.58 26.07
C ASP A 221 -20.53 9.40 26.64
N ALA A 222 -20.21 9.47 27.91
CA ALA A 222 -19.42 8.48 28.64
C ALA A 222 -20.06 7.08 28.75
N SER A 223 -21.18 6.82 28.06
CA SER A 223 -22.05 5.66 28.26
C SER A 223 -21.79 4.46 27.34
N THR A 224 -20.71 4.44 26.54
CA THR A 224 -20.43 3.29 25.63
C THR A 224 -19.01 2.74 25.82
N GLU A 225 -18.52 2.66 27.05
CA GLU A 225 -17.39 1.82 27.38
C GLU A 225 -17.86 0.39 27.66
N GLU A 226 -18.26 -0.35 26.63
CA GLU A 226 -18.17 -1.81 26.72
C GLU A 226 -16.68 -2.18 26.66
N THR A 227 -16.05 -2.19 27.83
CA THR A 227 -14.84 -2.98 28.07
C THR A 227 -15.21 -4.44 27.88
N ALA A 228 -15.09 -4.95 26.66
CA ALA A 228 -15.06 -6.38 26.45
C ALA A 228 -14.00 -6.94 27.41
N ALA A 229 -14.42 -7.76 28.36
CA ALA A 229 -13.56 -8.34 29.38
C ALA A 229 -12.42 -9.09 28.68
N SER A 230 -11.22 -8.50 28.67
CA SER A 230 -10.09 -9.05 27.97
C SER A 230 -9.66 -10.35 28.64
N VAL A 231 -9.54 -11.41 27.85
CA VAL A 231 -9.06 -12.73 28.30
C VAL A 231 -7.60 -12.68 28.75
N LEU A 232 -6.86 -11.72 28.21
CA LEU A 232 -5.44 -11.51 28.50
C LEU A 232 -5.23 -10.45 29.62
N SER A 233 -4.15 -10.61 30.35
CA SER A 233 -3.69 -9.61 31.31
C SER A 233 -3.08 -8.39 30.63
N GLY A 234 -3.03 -7.24 31.29
CA GLY A 234 -2.52 -5.99 30.69
C GLY A 234 -1.09 -6.07 30.17
N TRP A 235 -0.22 -6.90 30.77
CA TRP A 235 1.13 -7.09 30.28
C TRP A 235 1.18 -7.94 28.99
N GLN A 236 0.26 -8.92 28.84
CA GLN A 236 0.15 -9.76 27.64
C GLN A 236 -0.29 -8.95 26.44
N HIS A 237 -1.23 -7.99 26.61
CA HIS A 237 -1.60 -7.03 25.56
C HIS A 237 -0.39 -6.21 25.08
N LYS A 238 0.40 -5.69 26.03
CA LYS A 238 1.63 -4.96 25.72
C LYS A 238 2.66 -5.86 25.01
N ALA A 239 2.82 -7.10 25.45
CA ALA A 239 3.74 -8.04 24.82
C ALA A 239 3.34 -8.35 23.37
N VAL A 240 2.05 -8.57 23.08
CA VAL A 240 1.56 -8.79 21.70
C VAL A 240 1.80 -7.55 20.84
N PHE A 241 1.55 -6.36 21.37
CA PHE A 241 1.80 -5.10 20.65
C PHE A 241 3.30 -4.93 20.34
N VAL A 242 4.17 -5.11 21.34
CA VAL A 242 5.62 -4.94 21.16
C VAL A 242 6.18 -6.01 20.21
N LEU A 243 5.71 -7.25 20.28
CA LEU A 243 6.14 -8.32 19.37
C LEU A 243 5.64 -8.08 17.94
N GLY A 244 4.40 -7.64 17.77
CA GLY A 244 3.84 -7.39 16.44
C GLY A 244 4.45 -6.15 15.79
N VAL A 245 4.28 -4.98 16.42
CA VAL A 245 4.77 -3.71 15.85
C VAL A 245 6.30 -3.63 15.87
N GLY A 246 6.93 -4.03 16.97
CA GLY A 246 8.39 -4.11 17.05
C GLY A 246 8.98 -5.13 16.08
N GLY A 247 8.26 -6.24 15.84
CA GLY A 247 8.61 -7.23 14.83
C GLY A 247 8.57 -6.66 13.41
N LEU A 248 7.54 -5.88 13.05
CA LEU A 248 7.48 -5.20 11.75
C LEU A 248 8.67 -4.26 11.55
N ILE A 249 9.00 -3.47 12.57
CA ILE A 249 10.18 -2.58 12.55
C ILE A 249 11.49 -3.38 12.46
N PHE A 250 11.53 -4.59 13.02
CA PHE A 250 12.70 -5.47 12.98
C PHE A 250 12.95 -6.07 11.59
N VAL A 251 11.95 -6.19 10.71
CA VAL A 251 12.11 -6.81 9.38
C VAL A 251 13.21 -6.18 8.53
N PRO A 252 13.31 -4.84 8.37
CA PRO A 252 14.43 -4.22 7.67
C PRO A 252 15.79 -4.54 8.30
N ILE A 253 15.87 -4.58 9.63
CA ILE A 253 17.09 -4.92 10.37
C ILE A 253 17.46 -6.38 10.11
N PHE A 254 16.46 -7.28 10.12
CA PHE A 254 16.66 -8.70 9.81
C PHE A 254 17.23 -8.89 8.40
N ARG A 255 16.67 -8.20 7.39
CA ARG A 255 17.18 -8.22 6.02
C ARG A 255 18.63 -7.74 5.96
N TYR A 256 18.95 -6.62 6.63
CA TYR A 256 20.31 -6.07 6.67
C TYR A 256 21.32 -7.03 7.29
N LEU A 257 20.93 -7.79 8.32
CA LEU A 257 21.81 -8.74 9.02
C LEU A 257 21.98 -10.08 8.30
N THR A 258 20.98 -10.51 7.52
CA THR A 258 20.92 -11.87 6.98
C THR A 258 21.01 -11.94 5.46
N ASP A 259 20.84 -10.81 4.75
CA ASP A 259 20.66 -10.71 3.30
C ASP A 259 19.48 -11.53 2.76
N LEU A 260 18.61 -12.03 3.64
CA LEU A 260 17.42 -12.78 3.22
C LEU A 260 16.30 -11.84 2.76
N PRO A 261 15.45 -12.28 1.81
CA PRO A 261 14.31 -11.48 1.36
C PRO A 261 13.38 -11.08 2.51
N PRO A 262 12.74 -9.89 2.46
CA PRO A 262 11.90 -9.35 3.54
C PRO A 262 10.76 -10.28 3.99
N PHE A 263 10.18 -11.07 3.07
CA PHE A 263 9.11 -11.98 3.42
C PHE A 263 9.53 -13.05 4.45
N VAL A 264 10.81 -13.44 4.46
CA VAL A 264 11.33 -14.39 5.48
C VAL A 264 11.30 -13.75 6.86
N GLY A 265 11.67 -12.47 6.97
CA GLY A 265 11.59 -11.71 8.21
C GLY A 265 10.15 -11.58 8.73
N ILE A 266 9.19 -11.27 7.85
CA ILE A 266 7.77 -11.22 8.22
C ILE A 266 7.26 -12.58 8.70
N LEU A 267 7.60 -13.67 8.02
CA LEU A 267 7.21 -15.02 8.45
C LEU A 267 7.81 -15.40 9.80
N LEU A 268 9.05 -14.99 10.07
CA LEU A 268 9.67 -15.18 11.39
C LEU A 268 8.88 -14.44 12.47
N VAL A 269 8.57 -13.16 12.26
CA VAL A 269 7.79 -12.33 13.19
C VAL A 269 6.41 -12.95 13.43
N LEU A 270 5.72 -13.36 12.37
CA LEU A 270 4.42 -14.02 12.45
C LEU A 270 4.50 -15.32 13.25
N ALA A 271 5.50 -16.16 12.99
CA ALA A 271 5.68 -17.43 13.68
C ALA A 271 5.94 -17.24 15.18
N VAL A 272 6.77 -16.25 15.55
CA VAL A 272 7.02 -15.90 16.97
C VAL A 272 5.75 -15.37 17.61
N LEU A 273 5.06 -14.41 16.99
CA LEU A 273 3.83 -13.83 17.51
C LEU A 273 2.74 -14.89 17.68
N TRP A 274 2.58 -15.77 16.69
CA TRP A 274 1.63 -16.88 16.75
C TRP A 274 1.94 -17.83 17.92
N THR A 275 3.20 -18.24 18.03
CA THR A 275 3.63 -19.14 19.11
C THR A 275 3.38 -18.53 20.49
N VAL A 276 3.75 -17.26 20.68
CA VAL A 276 3.57 -16.54 21.95
C VAL A 276 2.08 -16.37 22.29
N THR A 277 1.26 -15.98 21.33
CA THR A 277 -0.18 -15.83 21.56
C THR A 277 -0.86 -17.15 21.87
N GLU A 278 -0.50 -18.24 21.19
CA GLU A 278 -1.04 -19.57 21.49
C GLU A 278 -0.62 -20.04 22.89
N LEU A 279 0.62 -19.73 23.31
CA LEU A 279 1.09 -20.03 24.66
C LEU A 279 0.30 -19.25 25.73
N PHE A 280 0.04 -17.96 25.49
CA PHE A 280 -0.78 -17.14 26.36
C PHE A 280 -2.20 -17.72 26.53
N PHE A 281 -2.80 -18.20 25.44
CA PHE A 281 -4.10 -18.88 25.50
C PHE A 281 -4.07 -20.16 26.34
N ARG A 282 -3.06 -21.00 26.15
CA ARG A 282 -2.93 -22.24 26.90
C ARG A 282 -2.73 -22.01 28.40
N LEU A 283 -1.99 -20.97 28.77
CA LEU A 283 -1.71 -20.62 30.16
C LEU A 283 -2.86 -19.86 30.84
N SER A 284 -3.77 -19.24 30.08
CA SER A 284 -4.90 -18.50 30.63
C SER A 284 -6.01 -19.44 31.10
N LYS A 285 -6.24 -19.46 32.42
CA LYS A 285 -7.36 -20.23 33.01
C LYS A 285 -8.75 -19.73 32.56
N ARG A 286 -8.87 -18.45 32.18
CA ARG A 286 -10.12 -17.83 31.68
C ARG A 286 -10.48 -18.25 30.26
N ALA A 287 -9.49 -18.56 29.41
CA ALA A 287 -9.74 -18.99 28.03
C ALA A 287 -10.47 -20.34 27.94
N LYS A 288 -10.48 -21.13 28.99
CA LYS A 288 -11.20 -22.41 29.03
C LYS A 288 -12.72 -22.28 29.23
N THR A 289 -13.20 -21.15 29.71
CA THR A 289 -14.60 -20.94 30.11
C THR A 289 -15.41 -20.02 29.18
N ALA A 290 -14.76 -19.21 28.37
CA ALA A 290 -15.42 -18.32 27.43
C ALA A 290 -15.18 -18.83 26.01
N GLY A 291 -16.21 -18.79 25.16
CA GLY A 291 -16.14 -19.15 23.73
C GLY A 291 -15.18 -18.29 22.89
N ASP A 292 -14.02 -17.97 23.44
CA ASP A 292 -13.00 -17.03 22.92
C ASP A 292 -12.05 -17.71 21.89
N MET A 293 -12.52 -18.84 21.30
CA MET A 293 -11.78 -19.50 20.21
C MET A 293 -11.59 -18.58 19.00
N GLY A 294 -12.44 -17.53 18.85
CA GLY A 294 -12.39 -16.57 17.76
C GLY A 294 -11.18 -15.63 17.76
N LYS A 295 -10.33 -15.66 18.78
CA LYS A 295 -9.12 -14.81 18.89
C LYS A 295 -7.82 -15.55 18.58
N ARG A 296 -7.87 -16.83 18.24
CA ARG A 296 -6.68 -17.58 17.85
C ARG A 296 -6.20 -17.14 16.48
N VAL A 297 -4.88 -17.07 16.29
CA VAL A 297 -4.28 -16.66 15.02
C VAL A 297 -4.78 -17.49 13.85
N SER A 298 -5.00 -18.79 14.03
CA SER A 298 -5.59 -19.68 13.00
C SER A 298 -6.99 -19.26 12.52
N GLN A 299 -7.77 -18.57 13.37
CA GLN A 299 -9.08 -18.03 12.99
C GLN A 299 -8.98 -16.60 12.46
N LEU A 300 -7.99 -15.83 12.93
CA LEU A 300 -7.69 -14.50 12.42
C LEU A 300 -7.16 -14.54 10.98
N LEU A 301 -6.48 -15.61 10.56
CA LEU A 301 -6.14 -15.84 9.16
C LEU A 301 -7.34 -15.77 8.21
N GLY A 302 -8.52 -16.23 8.67
CA GLY A 302 -9.76 -16.12 7.89
C GLY A 302 -10.31 -14.70 7.76
N ARG A 303 -9.76 -13.72 8.49
CA ARG A 303 -10.14 -12.30 8.41
C ARG A 303 -9.18 -11.49 7.52
N VAL A 304 -8.04 -12.06 7.16
CA VAL A 304 -7.13 -11.45 6.18
C VAL A 304 -7.87 -11.28 4.86
N ASP A 305 -7.76 -10.12 4.25
CA ASP A 305 -8.43 -9.83 2.98
C ASP A 305 -7.78 -10.60 1.83
N MET A 306 -8.20 -11.86 1.67
CA MET A 306 -7.77 -12.73 0.57
C MET A 306 -8.17 -12.18 -0.80
N SER A 307 -9.23 -11.36 -0.88
CA SER A 307 -9.61 -10.70 -2.13
C SER A 307 -8.51 -9.75 -2.60
N THR A 308 -7.94 -8.97 -1.68
CA THR A 308 -6.81 -8.09 -1.98
C THR A 308 -5.55 -8.89 -2.40
N ILE A 309 -5.23 -10.00 -1.76
CA ILE A 309 -4.09 -10.85 -2.15
C ILE A 309 -4.29 -11.40 -3.56
N LEU A 310 -5.48 -11.91 -3.89
CA LEU A 310 -5.80 -12.44 -5.22
C LEU A 310 -5.86 -11.33 -6.29
N PHE A 311 -6.31 -10.13 -5.93
CA PHE A 311 -6.24 -8.96 -6.80
C PHE A 311 -4.79 -8.66 -7.19
N PHE A 312 -3.88 -8.59 -6.22
CA PHE A 312 -2.47 -8.34 -6.50
C PHE A 312 -1.84 -9.46 -7.32
N LEU A 313 -2.14 -10.72 -7.02
CA LEU A 313 -1.69 -11.84 -7.86
C LEU A 313 -2.11 -11.65 -9.32
N GLY A 314 -3.41 -11.42 -9.56
CA GLY A 314 -3.96 -11.29 -10.92
C GLY A 314 -3.37 -10.11 -11.67
N ILE A 315 -3.30 -8.92 -11.04
CA ILE A 315 -2.82 -7.71 -11.70
C ILE A 315 -1.31 -7.76 -11.96
N LEU A 316 -0.50 -8.23 -11.00
CA LEU A 316 0.95 -8.33 -11.17
C LEU A 316 1.33 -9.35 -12.23
N MET A 317 0.68 -10.52 -12.26
CA MET A 317 0.88 -11.50 -13.32
C MET A 317 0.44 -10.98 -14.69
N THR A 318 -0.58 -10.13 -14.78
CA THR A 318 -0.98 -9.48 -16.02
C THR A 318 0.08 -8.49 -16.50
N VAL A 319 0.63 -7.68 -15.59
CA VAL A 319 1.71 -6.73 -15.90
C VAL A 319 2.95 -7.48 -16.37
N ALA A 320 3.29 -8.62 -15.75
CA ALA A 320 4.38 -9.49 -16.18
C ALA A 320 4.16 -9.99 -17.63
N CYS A 321 2.93 -10.35 -18.01
CA CYS A 321 2.63 -10.69 -19.39
C CYS A 321 2.84 -9.50 -20.35
N LEU A 322 2.47 -8.27 -19.96
CA LEU A 322 2.73 -7.06 -20.76
C LEU A 322 4.22 -6.75 -20.91
N GLU A 323 5.04 -7.08 -19.89
CA GLU A 323 6.49 -7.00 -19.93
C GLU A 323 7.06 -7.96 -20.98
N GLU A 324 6.68 -9.25 -20.93
CA GLU A 324 7.14 -10.29 -21.84
C GLU A 324 6.77 -10.03 -23.31
N VAL A 325 5.61 -9.42 -23.58
CA VAL A 325 5.23 -9.02 -24.96
C VAL A 325 5.88 -7.69 -25.41
N GLY A 326 6.73 -7.07 -24.58
CA GLY A 326 7.48 -5.85 -24.89
C GLY A 326 6.65 -4.55 -24.90
N VAL A 327 5.40 -4.58 -24.44
CA VAL A 327 4.51 -3.40 -24.40
C VAL A 327 5.06 -2.36 -23.43
N LEU A 328 5.55 -2.78 -22.26
CA LEU A 328 6.07 -1.88 -21.25
C LEU A 328 7.30 -1.14 -21.74
N THR A 329 8.19 -1.79 -22.47
CA THR A 329 9.37 -1.17 -23.09
C THR A 329 8.98 -0.04 -24.06
N VAL A 330 7.96 -0.29 -24.89
CA VAL A 330 7.46 0.73 -25.85
C VAL A 330 6.84 1.93 -25.11
N VAL A 331 6.10 1.67 -24.04
CA VAL A 331 5.51 2.73 -23.20
C VAL A 331 6.61 3.55 -22.51
N GLY A 332 7.62 2.89 -21.94
CA GLY A 332 8.76 3.56 -21.29
C GLY A 332 9.52 4.47 -22.29
N GLN A 333 9.85 3.95 -23.48
CA GLN A 333 10.48 4.74 -24.54
C GLN A 333 9.60 5.93 -24.97
N GLY A 334 8.28 5.76 -25.03
CA GLY A 334 7.33 6.83 -25.34
C GLY A 334 7.33 7.94 -24.27
N LEU A 335 7.39 7.56 -23.01
CA LEU A 335 7.50 8.50 -21.89
C LEU A 335 8.83 9.28 -21.94
N ASP A 336 9.94 8.58 -22.12
CA ASP A 336 11.26 9.20 -22.21
C ASP A 336 11.35 10.17 -23.38
N HIS A 337 10.82 9.79 -24.55
CA HIS A 337 10.77 10.68 -25.70
C HIS A 337 9.91 11.92 -25.43
N THR A 338 8.73 11.75 -24.80
CA THR A 338 7.79 12.85 -24.54
C THR A 338 8.37 13.84 -23.52
N PHE A 339 9.03 13.33 -22.48
CA PHE A 339 9.59 14.16 -21.39
C PHE A 339 11.10 14.40 -21.53
N HIS A 340 11.69 14.10 -22.70
CA HIS A 340 13.09 14.34 -23.01
C HIS A 340 14.06 13.69 -21.99
N GLY A 341 13.70 12.52 -21.46
CA GLY A 341 14.51 11.80 -20.45
C GLY A 341 14.55 12.47 -19.06
N ASN A 342 13.67 13.45 -18.80
CA ASN A 342 13.60 14.08 -17.50
C ASN A 342 12.86 13.20 -16.49
N HIS A 343 13.61 12.53 -15.61
CA HIS A 343 13.08 11.58 -14.63
C HIS A 343 12.06 12.19 -13.65
N TYR A 344 12.22 13.47 -13.30
CA TYR A 344 11.26 14.17 -12.42
C TYR A 344 9.91 14.36 -13.10
N LEU A 345 9.91 14.67 -14.41
CA LEU A 345 8.67 14.83 -15.17
C LEU A 345 8.00 13.48 -15.44
N VAL A 346 8.80 12.45 -15.79
CA VAL A 346 8.30 11.08 -16.01
C VAL A 346 7.64 10.54 -14.74
N THR A 347 8.36 10.53 -13.61
CA THR A 347 7.83 10.01 -12.34
C THR A 347 6.70 10.87 -11.80
N GLY A 348 6.79 12.20 -11.94
CA GLY A 348 5.72 13.12 -11.57
C GLY A 348 4.44 12.88 -12.36
N PHE A 349 4.54 12.60 -13.66
CA PHE A 349 3.39 12.23 -14.49
C PHE A 349 2.82 10.85 -14.10
N ILE A 350 3.69 9.86 -13.86
CA ILE A 350 3.29 8.54 -13.37
C ILE A 350 2.52 8.66 -12.05
N GLY A 351 2.96 9.52 -11.13
CA GLY A 351 2.24 9.73 -9.88
C GLY A 351 0.87 10.41 -10.06
N VAL A 352 0.71 11.29 -11.04
CA VAL A 352 -0.63 11.81 -11.39
C VAL A 352 -1.49 10.68 -11.96
N LEU A 353 -0.95 9.81 -12.81
CA LEU A 353 -1.66 8.62 -13.29
C LEU A 353 -2.05 7.68 -12.15
N SER A 354 -1.22 7.57 -11.09
CA SER A 354 -1.52 6.79 -9.88
C SER A 354 -2.79 7.26 -9.17
N SER A 355 -3.26 8.48 -9.41
CA SER A 355 -4.55 8.93 -8.87
C SER A 355 -5.77 8.28 -9.53
N ILE A 356 -5.61 7.78 -10.74
CA ILE A 356 -6.67 7.14 -11.54
C ILE A 356 -6.49 5.63 -11.54
N VAL A 357 -5.23 5.21 -11.66
CA VAL A 357 -4.78 3.82 -11.77
C VAL A 357 -4.16 3.44 -10.43
N ASP A 358 -4.55 2.29 -9.85
CA ASP A 358 -3.96 1.81 -8.59
C ASP A 358 -2.42 1.87 -8.65
N ASN A 359 -1.79 2.33 -7.57
CA ASN A 359 -0.35 2.55 -7.48
C ASN A 359 0.49 1.28 -7.72
N VAL A 360 0.00 0.11 -7.33
CA VAL A 360 0.75 -1.15 -7.41
C VAL A 360 1.00 -1.59 -8.86
N PRO A 361 0.02 -1.69 -9.75
CA PRO A 361 0.29 -2.04 -11.15
C PRO A 361 1.10 -0.99 -11.90
N LEU A 362 1.04 0.29 -11.51
CA LEU A 362 1.90 1.31 -12.09
C LEU A 362 3.37 1.11 -11.74
N VAL A 363 3.67 0.82 -10.47
CA VAL A 363 5.05 0.55 -10.03
C VAL A 363 5.57 -0.74 -10.65
N ALA A 364 4.72 -1.80 -10.72
CA ALA A 364 5.08 -3.03 -11.42
C ALA A 364 5.41 -2.76 -12.89
N GLY A 365 4.59 -1.96 -13.57
CA GLY A 365 4.84 -1.53 -14.94
C GLY A 365 6.17 -0.78 -15.09
N CYS A 366 6.50 0.12 -14.16
CA CYS A 366 7.77 0.86 -14.18
C CYS A 366 8.98 -0.05 -13.96
N ILE A 367 8.87 -1.05 -13.09
CA ILE A 367 9.92 -2.06 -12.89
C ILE A 367 10.19 -2.82 -14.20
N GLY A 368 9.14 -3.19 -14.95
CA GLY A 368 9.26 -3.84 -16.26
C GLY A 368 9.67 -2.89 -17.40
N MET A 369 9.43 -1.58 -17.28
CA MET A 369 9.83 -0.58 -18.29
C MET A 369 11.32 -0.24 -18.22
N TYR A 370 11.86 -0.13 -17.01
CA TYR A 370 13.18 0.41 -16.75
C TYR A 370 14.06 -0.61 -16.01
N PRO A 371 15.10 -1.16 -16.66
CA PRO A 371 16.01 -2.09 -15.99
C PRO A 371 16.87 -1.36 -14.96
N LEU A 372 17.20 -2.04 -13.86
CA LEU A 372 18.15 -1.56 -12.89
C LEU A 372 19.54 -1.43 -13.53
N GLN A 373 20.25 -0.34 -13.22
CA GLN A 373 21.57 -0.04 -13.75
C GLN A 373 22.61 0.04 -12.62
N GLU A 374 23.89 -0.09 -12.96
CA GLU A 374 24.99 0.01 -11.98
C GLU A 374 25.20 1.44 -11.47
N ALA A 375 24.86 2.46 -12.29
CA ALA A 375 25.05 3.86 -11.94
C ALA A 375 23.99 4.75 -12.60
N GLY A 376 23.80 5.95 -12.08
CA GLY A 376 22.90 6.97 -12.63
C GLY A 376 21.50 6.93 -12.01
N ALA A 377 20.52 7.47 -12.74
CA ALA A 377 19.15 7.64 -12.21
C ALA A 377 18.42 6.32 -11.95
N PHE A 378 18.78 5.25 -12.66
CA PHE A 378 18.21 3.92 -12.54
C PHE A 378 19.05 2.96 -11.70
N ALA A 379 20.09 3.45 -10.99
CA ALA A 379 20.84 2.66 -10.02
C ALA A 379 20.00 2.38 -8.76
N ILE A 380 20.50 1.50 -7.90
CA ILE A 380 19.93 1.29 -6.55
C ILE A 380 19.91 2.65 -5.82
N ASP A 381 18.80 3.01 -5.22
CA ASP A 381 18.54 4.33 -4.61
C ASP A 381 18.72 5.50 -5.59
N GLY A 382 18.66 5.25 -6.90
CA GLY A 382 18.68 6.29 -7.92
C GLY A 382 17.45 7.18 -7.89
N VAL A 383 17.59 8.40 -8.43
CA VAL A 383 16.53 9.43 -8.46
C VAL A 383 15.21 8.89 -8.98
N PHE A 384 15.25 8.05 -10.02
CA PHE A 384 14.03 7.50 -10.63
C PHE A 384 13.24 6.62 -9.64
N TRP A 385 13.93 5.69 -8.97
CA TRP A 385 13.27 4.73 -8.08
C TRP A 385 12.77 5.36 -6.78
N GLN A 386 13.57 6.24 -6.19
CA GLN A 386 13.19 6.98 -5.00
C GLN A 386 11.99 7.89 -5.29
N LEU A 387 12.06 8.66 -6.37
CA LEU A 387 10.98 9.56 -6.73
C LEU A 387 9.73 8.79 -7.21
N LEU A 388 9.88 7.61 -7.85
CA LEU A 388 8.78 6.74 -8.20
C LEU A 388 8.05 6.24 -6.96
N ALA A 389 8.76 5.81 -5.91
CA ALA A 389 8.16 5.40 -4.64
C ALA A 389 7.30 6.51 -4.04
N TYR A 390 7.84 7.74 -3.98
CA TYR A 390 7.10 8.91 -3.54
C TYR A 390 5.89 9.22 -4.44
N CYS A 391 6.12 9.33 -5.74
CA CYS A 391 5.10 9.77 -6.70
C CYS A 391 3.94 8.76 -6.79
N ALA A 392 4.22 7.47 -6.83
CA ALA A 392 3.19 6.45 -6.90
C ALA A 392 2.37 6.39 -5.60
N GLY A 393 3.04 6.41 -4.43
CA GLY A 393 2.37 6.36 -3.14
C GLY A 393 1.54 7.61 -2.86
N VAL A 394 2.16 8.79 -2.87
CA VAL A 394 1.47 10.06 -2.55
C VAL A 394 0.49 10.45 -3.65
N GLY A 395 0.84 10.24 -4.93
CA GLY A 395 0.00 10.54 -6.09
C GLY A 395 -1.35 9.82 -6.07
N GLY A 396 -1.38 8.58 -5.57
CA GLY A 396 -2.62 7.81 -5.38
C GLY A 396 -3.68 8.49 -4.52
N SER A 397 -3.31 9.50 -3.72
CA SER A 397 -4.24 10.26 -2.90
C SER A 397 -4.81 11.53 -3.56
N ILE A 398 -4.37 11.91 -4.76
CA ILE A 398 -4.90 13.07 -5.48
C ILE A 398 -6.38 12.88 -5.79
N LEU A 399 -6.78 11.66 -6.22
CA LEU A 399 -8.17 11.25 -6.32
C LEU A 399 -8.44 10.11 -5.33
N ILE A 400 -9.66 10.04 -4.78
CA ILE A 400 -9.99 9.08 -3.73
C ILE A 400 -9.91 7.61 -4.18
N ILE A 401 -9.99 7.36 -5.48
CA ILE A 401 -9.98 6.00 -6.07
C ILE A 401 -8.57 5.49 -6.38
N GLY A 402 -7.54 6.35 -6.33
CA GLY A 402 -6.19 6.01 -6.77
C GLY A 402 -5.38 5.18 -5.76
N SER A 403 -5.91 4.89 -4.57
CA SER A 403 -5.23 4.06 -3.58
C SER A 403 -6.21 3.21 -2.78
N ALA A 404 -5.74 2.07 -2.25
CA ALA A 404 -6.53 1.21 -1.38
C ALA A 404 -7.04 1.97 -0.13
N ALA A 405 -6.22 2.85 0.45
CA ALA A 405 -6.61 3.74 1.55
C ALA A 405 -7.81 4.62 1.20
N GLY A 406 -7.79 5.22 0.00
CA GLY A 406 -8.88 6.06 -0.51
C GLY A 406 -10.19 5.30 -0.71
N VAL A 407 -10.11 4.13 -1.37
CA VAL A 407 -11.30 3.28 -1.65
C VAL A 407 -11.94 2.80 -0.35
N VAL A 408 -11.15 2.37 0.63
CA VAL A 408 -11.65 1.94 1.94
C VAL A 408 -12.30 3.11 2.69
N ALA A 409 -11.67 4.27 2.74
CA ALA A 409 -12.23 5.46 3.40
C ALA A 409 -13.52 5.92 2.73
N MET A 410 -13.60 5.86 1.38
CA MET A 410 -14.79 6.15 0.60
C MET A 410 -15.96 5.24 1.01
N GLY A 411 -15.71 3.95 1.16
CA GLY A 411 -16.71 2.98 1.59
C GLY A 411 -17.15 3.17 3.04
N LEU A 412 -16.19 3.33 3.95
CA LEU A 412 -16.46 3.47 5.37
C LEU A 412 -17.20 4.78 5.69
N GLU A 413 -16.74 5.92 5.19
CA GLU A 413 -17.33 7.24 5.51
C GLU A 413 -18.29 7.76 4.43
N LYS A 414 -18.63 6.94 3.42
CA LYS A 414 -19.53 7.30 2.32
C LYS A 414 -19.14 8.60 1.64
N ILE A 415 -17.84 8.82 1.43
CA ILE A 415 -17.31 10.00 0.76
C ILE A 415 -17.57 9.86 -0.73
N SER A 416 -18.30 10.78 -1.35
CA SER A 416 -18.50 10.73 -2.80
C SER A 416 -17.26 11.18 -3.56
N PHE A 417 -16.98 10.54 -4.70
CA PHE A 417 -15.88 10.91 -5.60
C PHE A 417 -15.91 12.40 -5.96
N GLY A 418 -17.10 12.91 -6.36
CA GLY A 418 -17.25 14.31 -6.77
C GLY A 418 -17.01 15.31 -5.64
N TRP A 419 -17.37 14.95 -4.40
CA TRP A 419 -17.08 15.79 -3.24
C TRP A 419 -15.57 15.85 -2.97
N TYR A 420 -14.89 14.70 -2.96
CA TYR A 420 -13.45 14.63 -2.73
C TYR A 420 -12.68 15.39 -3.83
N ALA A 421 -13.02 15.16 -5.11
CA ALA A 421 -12.39 15.83 -6.24
C ALA A 421 -12.49 17.36 -6.16
N ARG A 422 -13.64 17.88 -5.68
CA ARG A 422 -13.85 19.33 -5.56
C ARG A 422 -13.21 19.96 -4.32
N HIS A 423 -13.14 19.22 -3.19
CA HIS A 423 -12.77 19.81 -1.90
C HIS A 423 -11.38 19.46 -1.41
N ILE A 424 -10.82 18.32 -1.85
CA ILE A 424 -9.58 17.75 -1.35
C ILE A 424 -8.50 17.65 -2.43
N SER A 425 -8.84 17.17 -3.64
CA SER A 425 -7.87 16.85 -4.68
C SER A 425 -6.91 17.98 -5.04
N TRP A 426 -7.38 19.22 -5.06
CA TRP A 426 -6.51 20.37 -5.34
C TRP A 426 -5.46 20.61 -4.25
N ALA A 427 -5.83 20.43 -2.96
CA ALA A 427 -4.90 20.53 -1.84
C ALA A 427 -3.91 19.36 -1.86
N ALA A 428 -4.40 18.14 -2.15
CA ALA A 428 -3.56 16.96 -2.34
C ALA A 428 -2.54 17.17 -3.48
N LEU A 429 -2.97 17.71 -4.62
CA LEU A 429 -2.09 18.01 -5.74
C LEU A 429 -1.01 19.04 -5.38
N ILE A 430 -1.36 20.10 -4.65
CA ILE A 430 -0.37 21.09 -4.16
C ILE A 430 0.63 20.42 -3.23
N GLY A 431 0.18 19.60 -2.28
CA GLY A 431 1.07 18.84 -1.40
C GLY A 431 1.99 17.89 -2.17
N TYR A 432 1.43 17.16 -3.12
CA TYR A 432 2.17 16.27 -4.01
C TYR A 432 3.30 16.99 -4.77
N LEU A 433 2.98 18.10 -5.44
CA LEU A 433 3.97 18.89 -6.18
C LEU A 433 5.02 19.51 -5.26
N ALA A 434 4.62 20.00 -4.07
CA ALA A 434 5.55 20.54 -3.09
C ALA A 434 6.54 19.47 -2.58
N GLY A 435 6.11 18.22 -2.42
CA GLY A 435 7.01 17.13 -2.08
C GLY A 435 8.01 16.81 -3.19
N ILE A 436 7.59 16.81 -4.47
CA ILE A 436 8.53 16.66 -5.61
C ILE A 436 9.57 17.79 -5.61
N VAL A 437 9.14 19.04 -5.42
CA VAL A 437 10.05 20.18 -5.35
C VAL A 437 11.00 20.03 -4.17
N SER A 438 10.52 19.61 -3.01
CA SER A 438 11.36 19.41 -1.84
C SER A 438 12.37 18.27 -2.06
N TYR A 439 11.98 17.18 -2.71
CA TYR A 439 12.88 16.11 -3.10
C TYR A 439 13.97 16.60 -4.04
N TYR A 440 13.60 17.37 -5.06
CA TYR A 440 14.56 17.97 -6.00
C TYR A 440 15.57 18.85 -5.27
N LEU A 441 15.12 19.70 -4.35
CA LEU A 441 16.01 20.56 -3.57
C LEU A 441 16.94 19.76 -2.67
N LEU A 442 16.44 18.76 -1.97
CA LEU A 442 17.25 17.89 -1.12
C LEU A 442 18.30 17.13 -1.94
N ARG A 443 17.91 16.54 -3.06
CA ARG A 443 18.82 15.78 -3.94
C ARG A 443 19.89 16.67 -4.59
N THR A 444 19.60 17.95 -4.78
CA THR A 444 20.54 18.89 -5.41
C THR A 444 21.49 19.51 -4.39
N PHE A 445 21.05 19.77 -3.15
CA PHE A 445 21.84 20.56 -2.21
C PHE A 445 22.30 19.80 -0.96
N VAL A 446 21.74 18.60 -0.69
CA VAL A 446 22.04 17.83 0.53
C VAL A 446 22.67 16.48 0.19
N PHE A 447 22.17 15.75 -0.80
CA PHE A 447 22.66 14.46 -1.28
C PHE A 447 23.40 14.61 -2.61
#